data_71be86fbbfb19cba8c4b4f67b81c3e7a
#
_entry.id   71be86fbbfb19cba8c4b4f67b81c3e7a
#
_cell.length_a   1.000
_cell.length_b   1.000
_cell.length_c   1.000
_cell.angle_alpha   90.00
_cell.angle_beta   90.00
_cell.angle_gamma   90.00
#
_symmetry.space_group_name_H-M   'P 1'
#
loop_
_entity.id
_entity.type
_entity.pdbx_description
1 polymer ?
#
loop_
_entity_poly.entity_id
_entity_poly.type
_entity_poly.pdbx_seq_one_letter_code
_entity_poly.pdbx_strand_id
1 'polypeptide(L)'
;VLGFATTMKLWPGVLAAGLVGRFNRSATWQRLLAFFCTIVAVCTVTIAASGTERLLSPLNYQGVRGLQLESIPATFLLLQAHRTPGRWHLGYAPSKSFEISGPGVDTAMTWSTIATIAMLVFAVGWALYRLCAGGWTTRTTMAFFTVMVLLLIATNKVFSPQYIVWLGPLLAVVIRQRLP
;
A
#
# COMPACT_ATOMS: atom_id res chain seq x y z
N VAL A 1 11.00 -11.19 -6.74
CA VAL A 1 11.00 -9.72 -6.70
C VAL A 1 9.91 -9.20 -5.77
N LEU A 2 8.60 -9.53 -5.98
CA LEU A 2 7.50 -8.97 -5.18
C LEU A 2 7.60 -9.33 -3.69
N GLY A 3 7.93 -10.60 -3.35
CA GLY A 3 8.13 -11.03 -1.96
C GLY A 3 9.24 -10.23 -1.26
N PHE A 4 10.35 -9.99 -1.93
CA PHE A 4 11.44 -9.16 -1.41
C PHE A 4 10.98 -7.69 -1.23
N ALA A 5 10.28 -7.12 -2.20
CA ALA A 5 9.73 -5.77 -2.06
C ALA A 5 8.78 -5.65 -0.86
N THR A 6 8.00 -6.70 -0.55
CA THR A 6 7.10 -6.75 0.60
C THR A 6 7.86 -6.70 1.92
N THR A 7 9.02 -7.32 2.01
CA THR A 7 9.85 -7.24 3.23
C THR A 7 10.54 -5.89 3.41
N MET A 8 10.77 -5.16 2.30
CA MET A 8 11.30 -3.80 2.37
C MET A 8 10.24 -2.76 2.77
N LYS A 9 9.01 -2.93 2.27
CA LYS A 9 7.83 -2.12 2.60
C LYS A 9 6.60 -3.02 2.53
N LEU A 10 5.78 -3.06 3.55
CA LEU A 10 4.64 -3.98 3.65
C LEU A 10 3.62 -3.88 2.52
N TRP A 11 3.39 -2.66 2.00
CA TRP A 11 2.33 -2.40 1.03
C TRP A 11 2.43 -3.23 -0.29
N PRO A 12 3.62 -3.59 -0.84
CA PRO A 12 3.67 -4.43 -2.03
C PRO A 12 3.05 -5.82 -1.81
N GLY A 13 2.90 -6.25 -0.54
CA GLY A 13 2.23 -7.50 -0.21
C GLY A 13 0.79 -7.58 -0.73
N VAL A 14 0.09 -6.45 -0.79
CA VAL A 14 -1.27 -6.39 -1.33
C VAL A 14 -1.32 -6.76 -2.82
N LEU A 15 -0.24 -6.49 -3.56
CA LEU A 15 -0.13 -6.85 -4.96
C LEU A 15 -0.06 -8.37 -5.19
N ALA A 16 0.21 -9.17 -4.15
CA ALA A 16 0.20 -10.63 -4.25
C ALA A 16 -1.17 -11.17 -4.71
N ALA A 17 -2.27 -10.48 -4.43
CA ALA A 17 -3.59 -10.79 -4.96
C ALA A 17 -3.63 -10.83 -6.51
N GLY A 18 -2.80 -10.04 -7.18
CA GLY A 18 -2.65 -10.06 -8.64
C GLY A 18 -1.86 -11.26 -9.18
N LEU A 19 -1.15 -12.01 -8.33
CA LEU A 19 -0.47 -13.26 -8.73
C LEU A 19 -1.43 -14.45 -8.80
N VAL A 20 -2.62 -14.31 -8.22
CA VAL A 20 -3.62 -15.36 -8.14
C VAL A 20 -4.24 -15.61 -9.51
N GLY A 21 -4.34 -16.87 -9.88
CA GLY A 21 -5.08 -17.38 -11.04
C GLY A 21 -6.01 -18.50 -10.60
N ARG A 22 -6.53 -19.28 -11.53
CA ARG A 22 -7.45 -20.39 -11.20
C ARG A 22 -6.81 -21.37 -10.23
N PHE A 23 -7.64 -21.89 -9.31
CA PHE A 23 -7.24 -22.85 -8.27
C PHE A 23 -6.60 -24.14 -8.84
N ASN A 24 -7.14 -24.66 -9.95
CA ASN A 24 -6.66 -25.90 -10.59
C ASN A 24 -5.40 -25.72 -11.45
N ARG A 25 -4.77 -24.57 -11.46
CA ARG A 25 -3.54 -24.30 -12.23
C ARG A 25 -2.32 -24.32 -11.31
N SER A 26 -1.40 -25.22 -11.53
CA SER A 26 -0.14 -25.32 -10.78
C SER A 26 0.65 -24.01 -10.77
N ALA A 27 0.61 -23.25 -11.87
CA ALA A 27 1.26 -21.94 -11.98
C ALA A 27 0.75 -20.90 -10.96
N THR A 28 -0.51 -20.99 -10.49
CA THR A 28 -1.02 -20.14 -9.40
C THR A 28 -0.26 -20.42 -8.11
N TRP A 29 -0.15 -21.70 -7.75
CA TRP A 29 0.51 -22.12 -6.52
C TRP A 29 2.02 -21.90 -6.57
N GLN A 30 2.67 -22.10 -7.71
CA GLN A 30 4.07 -21.80 -7.90
C GLN A 30 4.40 -20.31 -7.67
N ARG A 31 3.57 -19.39 -8.20
CA ARG A 31 3.75 -17.95 -7.97
C ARG A 31 3.56 -17.57 -6.51
N LEU A 32 2.53 -18.10 -5.86
CA LEU A 32 2.27 -17.85 -4.44
C LEU A 32 3.35 -18.47 -3.56
N LEU A 33 3.76 -19.70 -3.86
CA LEU A 33 4.84 -20.36 -3.14
C LEU A 33 6.15 -19.55 -3.25
N ALA A 34 6.54 -19.15 -4.45
CA ALA A 34 7.71 -18.32 -4.66
C ALA A 34 7.63 -16.99 -3.90
N PHE A 35 6.44 -16.36 -3.83
CA PHE A 35 6.22 -15.14 -3.06
C PHE A 35 6.42 -15.39 -1.57
N PHE A 36 5.74 -16.37 -0.99
CA PHE A 36 5.83 -16.67 0.44
C PHE A 36 7.20 -17.21 0.86
N CYS A 37 7.80 -18.08 0.06
CA CYS A 37 9.17 -18.58 0.34
C CYS A 37 10.19 -17.43 0.37
N THR A 38 10.05 -16.44 -0.53
CA THR A 38 10.93 -15.26 -0.52
C THR A 38 10.76 -14.47 0.77
N ILE A 39 9.51 -14.23 1.23
CA ILE A 39 9.25 -13.52 2.50
C ILE A 39 9.86 -14.31 3.67
N VAL A 40 9.56 -15.60 3.76
CA VAL A 40 10.08 -16.46 4.85
C VAL A 40 11.60 -16.43 4.87
N ALA A 41 12.24 -16.60 3.73
CA ALA A 41 13.70 -16.59 3.64
C ALA A 41 14.30 -15.27 4.14
N VAL A 42 13.77 -14.13 3.67
CA VAL A 42 14.25 -12.80 4.12
C VAL A 42 13.99 -12.57 5.60
N CYS A 43 12.79 -12.92 6.10
CA CYS A 43 12.46 -12.80 7.52
C CYS A 43 13.39 -13.67 8.38
N THR A 44 13.65 -14.91 7.97
CA THR A 44 14.54 -15.82 8.71
C THR A 44 15.96 -15.26 8.76
N VAL A 45 16.49 -14.77 7.64
CA VAL A 45 17.83 -14.15 7.61
C VAL A 45 17.85 -12.89 8.50
N THR A 46 16.82 -12.06 8.45
CA THR A 46 16.74 -10.86 9.29
C THR A 46 16.69 -11.20 10.78
N ILE A 47 15.90 -12.19 11.17
CA ILE A 47 15.82 -12.66 12.56
C ILE A 47 17.16 -13.22 13.02
N ALA A 48 17.80 -14.05 12.21
CA ALA A 48 19.09 -14.66 12.52
C ALA A 48 20.22 -13.60 12.67
N ALA A 49 20.18 -12.56 11.83
CA ALA A 49 21.22 -11.52 11.82
C ALA A 49 20.97 -10.39 12.84
N SER A 50 19.74 -10.06 13.16
CA SER A 50 19.40 -8.81 13.86
C SER A 50 18.26 -8.94 14.90
N GLY A 51 17.72 -10.15 15.10
CA GLY A 51 16.66 -10.42 16.06
C GLY A 51 15.25 -10.03 15.58
N THR A 52 14.26 -10.45 16.35
CA THR A 52 12.83 -10.23 16.06
C THR A 52 12.40 -8.76 16.17
N GLU A 53 13.01 -8.01 17.09
CA GLU A 53 12.69 -6.58 17.28
C GLU A 53 12.97 -5.77 16.01
N ARG A 54 14.07 -6.07 15.33
CA ARG A 54 14.42 -5.42 14.07
C ARG A 54 13.40 -5.71 12.97
N LEU A 55 12.89 -6.92 12.92
CA LEU A 55 11.86 -7.32 11.95
C LEU A 55 10.53 -6.58 12.20
N LEU A 56 10.16 -6.37 13.47
CA LEU A 56 8.88 -5.76 13.85
C LEU A 56 8.94 -4.22 13.91
N SER A 57 10.14 -3.63 13.96
CA SER A 57 10.30 -2.17 14.12
C SER A 57 9.56 -1.33 13.05
N PRO A 58 9.48 -1.71 11.77
CA PRO A 58 8.71 -0.96 10.78
C PRO A 58 7.20 -0.93 11.06
N LEU A 59 6.65 -2.00 11.66
CA LEU A 59 5.23 -2.06 12.05
C LEU A 59 4.93 -1.11 13.20
N ASN A 60 5.75 -1.13 14.23
CA ASN A 60 5.62 -0.25 15.38
C ASN A 60 5.71 1.22 14.96
N TYR A 61 6.62 1.54 14.05
CA TYR A 61 6.79 2.90 13.55
C TYR A 61 5.57 3.42 12.76
N GLN A 62 4.86 2.57 12.03
CA GLN A 62 3.66 2.98 11.28
C GLN A 62 2.49 3.36 12.21
N GLY A 63 2.39 2.74 13.37
CA GLY A 63 1.32 3.01 14.36
C GLY A 63 1.38 4.43 14.92
N VAL A 64 2.57 5.01 15.05
CA VAL A 64 2.80 6.31 15.71
C VAL A 64 2.58 7.50 14.76
N ARG A 65 2.45 7.26 13.45
CA ARG A 65 2.30 8.35 12.46
C ARG A 65 0.93 8.98 12.49
N GLY A 66 0.90 10.31 12.55
CA GLY A 66 -0.27 11.13 12.38
C GLY A 66 -0.70 11.31 10.92
N LEU A 67 -1.54 12.29 10.67
CA LEU A 67 -2.01 12.65 9.33
C LEU A 67 -0.98 13.56 8.64
N GLN A 68 -0.31 13.03 7.62
CA GLN A 68 0.69 13.79 6.87
C GLN A 68 0.06 14.83 5.96
N LEU A 69 0.70 15.99 5.85
CA LEU A 69 0.22 17.13 5.06
C LEU A 69 0.00 16.78 3.59
N GLU A 70 0.89 15.98 3.02
CA GLU A 70 0.84 15.61 1.60
C GLU A 70 -0.20 14.53 1.29
N SER A 71 -0.82 13.95 2.31
CA SER A 71 -1.82 12.89 2.10
C SER A 71 -3.14 13.43 1.56
N ILE A 72 -3.81 12.64 0.72
CA ILE A 72 -5.13 13.01 0.18
C ILE A 72 -6.15 13.25 1.32
N PRO A 73 -6.22 12.41 2.37
CA PRO A 73 -7.12 12.69 3.51
C PRO A 73 -6.86 14.03 4.22
N ALA A 74 -5.62 14.56 4.18
CA ALA A 74 -5.31 15.85 4.78
C ALA A 74 -5.77 17.06 3.94
N THR A 75 -5.95 16.88 2.64
CA THR A 75 -6.20 18.00 1.70
C THR A 75 -7.38 18.87 2.10
N PHE A 76 -8.48 18.24 2.54
CA PHE A 76 -9.67 19.00 2.97
C PHE A 76 -9.41 19.81 4.25
N LEU A 77 -8.67 19.26 5.20
CA LEU A 77 -8.32 19.94 6.45
C LEU A 77 -7.34 21.09 6.20
N LEU A 78 -6.39 20.91 5.27
CA LEU A 78 -5.47 21.97 4.85
C LEU A 78 -6.23 23.14 4.21
N LEU A 79 -7.24 22.86 3.38
CA LEU A 79 -8.08 23.90 2.81
C LEU A 79 -8.85 24.67 3.89
N GLN A 80 -9.35 23.98 4.91
CA GLN A 80 -9.99 24.61 6.06
C GLN A 80 -8.99 25.40 6.91
N ALA A 81 -7.80 24.88 7.14
CA ALA A 81 -6.73 25.55 7.89
C ALA A 81 -6.31 26.87 7.21
N HIS A 82 -6.28 26.89 5.88
CA HIS A 82 -6.01 28.10 5.11
C HIS A 82 -7.11 29.15 5.27
N ARG A 83 -8.38 28.73 5.34
CA ARG A 83 -9.55 29.65 5.51
C ARG A 83 -9.71 30.18 6.92
N THR A 84 -9.27 29.43 7.93
CA THR A 84 -9.40 29.79 9.36
C THR A 84 -8.06 29.60 10.08
N PRO A 85 -7.12 30.56 9.92
CA PRO A 85 -5.81 30.48 10.55
C PRO A 85 -5.88 30.35 12.08
N GLY A 86 -4.94 29.58 12.66
CA GLY A 86 -4.83 29.42 14.11
C GLY A 86 -5.66 28.27 14.71
N ARG A 87 -6.54 27.63 13.94
CA ARG A 87 -7.34 26.51 14.43
C ARG A 87 -6.67 25.14 14.26
N TRP A 88 -5.76 25.03 13.33
CA TRP A 88 -4.95 23.83 13.09
C TRP A 88 -3.47 24.16 13.28
N HIS A 89 -2.74 23.19 13.80
CA HIS A 89 -1.30 23.27 13.93
C HIS A 89 -0.63 22.40 12.85
N LEU A 90 0.27 23.00 12.08
CA LEU A 90 1.09 22.33 11.08
C LEU A 90 2.51 22.28 11.62
N GLY A 91 3.05 21.10 11.84
CA GLY A 91 4.35 20.96 12.47
C GLY A 91 5.11 19.71 12.06
N TYR A 92 6.41 19.75 12.34
CA TYR A 92 7.27 18.59 12.15
C TYR A 92 7.14 17.69 13.37
N ALA A 93 6.64 16.47 13.15
CA ALA A 93 6.34 15.52 14.21
C ALA A 93 7.53 14.61 14.54
N PRO A 94 7.54 13.93 15.72
CA PRO A 94 8.53 12.92 16.07
C PRO A 94 8.63 11.77 15.05
N SER A 95 7.57 11.53 14.28
CA SER A 95 7.53 10.60 13.14
C SER A 95 8.38 11.05 11.94
N LYS A 96 9.12 12.17 12.08
CA LYS A 96 9.99 12.77 11.04
C LYS A 96 9.23 13.08 9.75
N SER A 97 7.99 13.56 9.89
CA SER A 97 7.13 14.02 8.80
C SER A 97 6.39 15.29 9.21
N PHE A 98 5.96 16.09 8.24
CA PHE A 98 5.05 17.19 8.51
C PHE A 98 3.63 16.65 8.67
N GLU A 99 3.01 16.97 9.80
CA GLU A 99 1.68 16.49 10.16
C GLU A 99 0.76 17.67 10.51
N ILE A 100 -0.54 17.47 10.28
CA ILE A 100 -1.59 18.37 10.70
C ILE A 100 -2.22 17.84 11.97
N SER A 101 -2.45 18.74 12.94
CA SER A 101 -3.23 18.46 14.15
C SER A 101 -4.31 19.54 14.35
N GLY A 102 -5.44 19.14 14.92
CA GLY A 102 -6.58 20.02 15.15
C GLY A 102 -7.92 19.35 14.88
N PRO A 103 -9.01 20.13 14.83
CA PRO A 103 -10.36 19.59 14.67
C PRO A 103 -10.51 18.76 13.38
N GLY A 104 -11.14 17.60 13.49
CA GLY A 104 -11.43 16.71 12.36
C GLY A 104 -10.29 15.81 11.91
N VAL A 105 -9.08 15.93 12.47
CA VAL A 105 -7.94 15.08 12.12
C VAL A 105 -8.22 13.62 12.46
N ASP A 106 -8.76 13.32 13.64
CA ASP A 106 -9.09 11.94 14.04
C ASP A 106 -10.18 11.35 13.14
N THR A 107 -11.14 12.16 12.74
CA THR A 107 -12.17 11.73 11.77
C THR A 107 -11.55 11.41 10.41
N ALA A 108 -10.65 12.23 9.91
CA ALA A 108 -9.94 11.98 8.65
C ALA A 108 -9.06 10.74 8.72
N MET A 109 -8.37 10.50 9.85
CA MET A 109 -7.59 9.28 10.08
C MET A 109 -8.49 8.03 10.15
N THR A 110 -9.65 8.13 10.77
CA THR A 110 -10.64 7.04 10.83
C THR A 110 -11.13 6.68 9.43
N TRP A 111 -11.53 7.68 8.62
CA TRP A 111 -11.94 7.45 7.24
C TRP A 111 -10.82 6.88 6.37
N SER A 112 -9.58 7.36 6.54
CA SER A 112 -8.41 6.79 5.87
C SER A 112 -8.22 5.31 6.21
N THR A 113 -8.40 4.95 7.49
CA THR A 113 -8.32 3.56 7.94
C THR A 113 -9.43 2.71 7.34
N ILE A 114 -10.68 3.18 7.36
CA ILE A 114 -11.82 2.47 6.75
C ILE A 114 -11.60 2.27 5.25
N ALA A 115 -11.15 3.31 4.55
CA ALA A 115 -10.87 3.23 3.12
C ALA A 115 -9.71 2.25 2.82
N THR A 116 -8.68 2.21 3.66
CA THR A 116 -7.58 1.24 3.54
C THR A 116 -8.09 -0.20 3.77
N ILE A 117 -8.95 -0.42 4.75
CA ILE A 117 -9.58 -1.73 4.98
C ILE A 117 -10.43 -2.12 3.77
N ALA A 118 -11.23 -1.20 3.23
CA ALA A 118 -12.03 -1.46 2.02
C ALA A 118 -11.15 -1.84 0.81
N MET A 119 -10.01 -1.18 0.64
CA MET A 119 -9.01 -1.53 -0.37
C MET A 119 -8.46 -2.95 -0.16
N LEU A 120 -8.16 -3.35 1.08
CA LEU A 120 -7.70 -4.72 1.39
C LEU A 120 -8.79 -5.76 1.12
N VAL A 121 -10.03 -5.47 1.50
CA VAL A 121 -11.19 -6.34 1.19
C VAL A 121 -11.37 -6.49 -0.33
N PHE A 122 -11.25 -5.41 -1.09
CA PHE A 122 -11.25 -5.46 -2.55
C PHE A 122 -10.13 -6.36 -3.09
N ALA A 123 -8.91 -6.26 -2.57
CA ALA A 123 -7.79 -7.12 -2.99
C ALA A 123 -8.05 -8.60 -2.71
N VAL A 124 -8.61 -8.93 -1.55
CA VAL A 124 -9.02 -10.30 -1.19
C VAL A 124 -10.15 -10.77 -2.10
N GLY A 125 -11.19 -9.96 -2.30
CA GLY A 125 -12.30 -10.27 -3.21
C GLY A 125 -11.82 -10.53 -4.63
N TRP A 126 -10.87 -9.72 -5.12
CA TRP A 126 -10.23 -9.94 -6.42
C TRP A 126 -9.49 -11.28 -6.46
N ALA A 127 -8.71 -11.62 -5.44
CA ALA A 127 -7.99 -12.89 -5.36
C ALA A 127 -8.96 -14.08 -5.38
N LEU A 128 -10.04 -14.03 -4.60
CA LEU A 128 -11.08 -15.06 -4.56
C LEU A 128 -11.79 -15.21 -5.91
N TYR A 129 -12.19 -14.10 -6.53
CA TYR A 129 -12.75 -14.11 -7.88
C TYR A 129 -11.82 -14.80 -8.88
N ARG A 130 -10.52 -14.48 -8.84
CA ARG A 130 -9.52 -15.07 -9.74
C ARG A 130 -9.32 -16.56 -9.49
N LEU A 131 -9.40 -17.01 -8.24
CA LEU A 131 -9.32 -18.43 -7.87
C LEU A 131 -10.51 -19.22 -8.45
N CYS A 132 -11.72 -18.66 -8.34
CA CYS A 132 -12.95 -19.35 -8.73
C CYS A 132 -13.26 -19.24 -10.23
N ALA A 133 -13.26 -18.04 -10.78
CA ALA A 133 -13.81 -17.74 -12.11
C ALA A 133 -12.78 -17.19 -13.10
N GLY A 134 -11.73 -16.53 -12.62
CA GLY A 134 -10.78 -15.81 -13.46
C GLY A 134 -9.57 -16.65 -13.91
N GLY A 135 -9.04 -16.38 -15.12
CA GLY A 135 -7.69 -16.82 -15.50
C GLY A 135 -6.64 -15.76 -15.16
N TRP A 136 -5.38 -16.14 -15.01
CA TRP A 136 -4.29 -15.18 -14.87
C TRP A 136 -3.88 -14.66 -16.25
N THR A 137 -3.76 -13.33 -16.40
CA THR A 137 -3.19 -12.70 -17.59
C THR A 137 -2.30 -11.54 -17.14
N THR A 138 -1.22 -11.28 -17.86
CA THR A 138 -0.31 -10.16 -17.58
C THR A 138 -1.06 -8.83 -17.59
N ARG A 139 -1.94 -8.62 -18.57
CA ARG A 139 -2.70 -7.38 -18.71
C ARG A 139 -3.57 -7.09 -17.49
N THR A 140 -4.37 -8.06 -17.05
CA THR A 140 -5.25 -7.88 -15.87
C THR A 140 -4.46 -7.73 -14.58
N THR A 141 -3.30 -8.39 -14.47
CA THR A 141 -2.41 -8.24 -13.31
C THR A 141 -1.78 -6.86 -13.26
N MET A 142 -1.30 -6.32 -14.38
CA MET A 142 -0.75 -4.95 -14.42
C MET A 142 -1.82 -3.90 -14.14
N ALA A 143 -3.03 -4.06 -14.70
CA ALA A 143 -4.16 -3.19 -14.39
C ALA A 143 -4.51 -3.23 -12.89
N PHE A 144 -4.57 -4.42 -12.31
CA PHE A 144 -4.80 -4.59 -10.88
C PHE A 144 -3.70 -3.90 -10.04
N PHE A 145 -2.43 -4.09 -10.38
CA PHE A 145 -1.32 -3.43 -9.67
C PHE A 145 -1.45 -1.91 -9.73
N THR A 146 -1.79 -1.36 -10.90
CA THR A 146 -1.99 0.08 -11.06
C THR A 146 -3.13 0.58 -10.18
N VAL A 147 -4.28 -0.10 -10.19
CA VAL A 147 -5.43 0.24 -9.34
C VAL A 147 -5.07 0.18 -7.87
N MET A 148 -4.37 -0.88 -7.42
CA MET A 148 -3.99 -1.02 -6.02
C MET A 148 -3.01 0.07 -5.56
N VAL A 149 -2.05 0.47 -6.39
CA VAL A 149 -1.14 1.56 -6.05
C VAL A 149 -1.88 2.91 -5.98
N LEU A 150 -2.82 3.16 -6.91
CA LEU A 150 -3.67 4.36 -6.87
C LEU A 150 -4.55 4.38 -5.62
N LEU A 151 -5.20 3.27 -5.28
CA LEU A 151 -6.00 3.16 -4.07
C LEU A 151 -5.16 3.35 -2.82
N LEU A 152 -3.95 2.76 -2.76
CA LEU A 152 -3.03 2.95 -1.64
C LEU A 152 -2.68 4.44 -1.45
N ILE A 153 -2.38 5.14 -2.53
CA ILE A 153 -2.08 6.58 -2.49
C ILE A 153 -3.31 7.37 -2.02
N ALA A 154 -4.50 7.01 -2.52
CA ALA A 154 -5.73 7.73 -2.21
C ALA A 154 -6.21 7.51 -0.77
N THR A 155 -6.01 6.32 -0.21
CA THR A 155 -6.57 5.95 1.10
C THR A 155 -5.61 6.17 2.27
N ASN A 156 -4.31 6.24 2.02
CA ASN A 156 -3.32 6.24 3.10
C ASN A 156 -3.20 7.62 3.77
N LYS A 157 -3.20 7.64 5.10
CA LYS A 157 -2.92 8.84 5.92
C LYS A 157 -1.46 9.32 5.82
N VAL A 158 -0.58 8.45 5.31
CA VAL A 158 0.85 8.70 5.12
C VAL A 158 1.13 8.72 3.64
N PHE A 159 1.54 9.85 3.12
CA PHE A 159 1.93 10.01 1.73
C PHE A 159 3.30 10.68 1.65
N SER A 160 4.13 10.18 0.76
CA SER A 160 5.37 10.84 0.40
C SER A 160 5.38 11.05 -1.13
N PRO A 161 5.83 12.21 -1.65
CA PRO A 161 5.84 12.50 -3.08
C PRO A 161 6.54 11.43 -3.92
N GLN A 162 7.52 10.73 -3.34
CA GLN A 162 8.19 9.58 -3.96
C GLN A 162 7.25 8.43 -4.36
N TYR A 163 6.03 8.36 -3.79
CA TYR A 163 5.06 7.31 -4.15
C TYR A 163 4.53 7.46 -5.58
N ILE A 164 4.58 8.67 -6.12
CA ILE A 164 4.25 8.94 -7.54
C ILE A 164 5.18 8.16 -8.47
N VAL A 165 6.45 7.99 -8.08
CA VAL A 165 7.43 7.21 -8.87
C VAL A 165 7.00 5.75 -9.05
N TRP A 166 6.20 5.20 -8.14
CA TRP A 166 5.70 3.82 -8.26
C TRP A 166 4.67 3.67 -9.39
N LEU A 167 3.96 4.75 -9.73
CA LEU A 167 2.99 4.75 -10.82
C LEU A 167 3.65 4.78 -12.19
N GLY A 168 4.80 5.42 -12.34
CA GLY A 168 5.45 5.61 -13.63
C GLY A 168 5.64 4.31 -14.41
N PRO A 169 6.34 3.29 -13.87
CA PRO A 169 6.54 2.01 -14.55
C PRO A 169 5.23 1.27 -14.86
N LEU A 170 4.26 1.31 -13.93
CA LEU A 170 2.97 0.64 -14.11
C LEU A 170 2.16 1.30 -15.22
N LEU A 171 2.09 2.64 -15.25
CA LEU A 171 1.41 3.39 -16.29
C LEU A 171 2.07 3.18 -17.65
N ALA A 172 3.40 3.19 -17.73
CA ALA A 172 4.13 2.93 -18.98
C ALA A 172 3.77 1.57 -19.57
N VAL A 173 3.70 0.52 -18.72
CA VAL A 173 3.30 -0.84 -19.17
C VAL A 173 1.84 -0.87 -19.61
N VAL A 174 0.93 -0.23 -18.85
CA VAL A 174 -0.51 -0.21 -19.19
C VAL A 174 -0.76 0.54 -20.48
N ILE A 175 -0.10 1.69 -20.70
CA ILE A 175 -0.20 2.47 -21.93
C ILE A 175 0.32 1.65 -23.12
N ARG A 176 1.52 1.05 -22.98
CA ARG A 176 2.08 0.21 -24.04
C ARG A 176 1.19 -0.96 -24.44
N GLN A 177 0.44 -1.53 -23.50
CA GLN A 177 -0.49 -2.64 -23.78
C GLN A 177 -1.79 -2.19 -24.49
N ARG A 178 -2.07 -0.87 -24.55
CA ARG A 178 -3.23 -0.29 -25.23
C ARG A 178 -2.90 0.30 -26.60
N LEU A 179 -1.62 0.53 -26.87
CA LEU A 179 -1.19 0.98 -28.19
C LEU A 179 -1.20 -0.23 -29.14
N PRO A 180 -1.78 -0.07 -30.35
CA PRO A 180 -1.83 -1.14 -31.36
C PRO A 180 -0.44 -1.54 -31.81
#